data_cf1f1151ada4756c56adda73dcc8d371
#
_entry.id   cf1f1151ada4756c56adda73dcc8d371
#
_cell.length_a   1.000
_cell.length_b   1.000
_cell.length_c   1.000
_cell.angle_alpha   90.00
_cell.angle_beta   90.00
_cell.angle_gamma   90.00
#
_symmetry.space_group_name_H-M   'P 1'
#
loop_
_entity.id
_entity.type
_entity.pdbx_description
1 polymer ?
#
loop_
_entity_poly.entity_id
_entity_poly.type
_entity_poly.pdbx_seq_one_letter_code
_entity_poly.pdbx_strand_id
1 'polypeptide(L)'
;MELEKTTPERRLLARAAQKRRPASGTLELSPLCNLNCDMCYVRLTPAELAAKGRLRTAEEWLSLAEQMEHAGVLFLLLTGGEPLLYPGFRQLYVRLKRMGFILSVNTNGTLIDEDWADFFATQKPRCVNITLYGADRSAYERLCHAPDGFDRTMRGIRLLRERGIDVRVGASVTRKNRADVGRIAEIACECGAALNVDPYMTPAVRERTKPFEEQARLAPEEAACVRVESMRRELGEARFRLCADAIVQAVKQDMLPKSEDMSCLAGRCSFAVNWQGQMRPCVMLEQPSEPVFDVGFEEAWRTVSRGVEAIRISPKCASCALRPLCHTCAASAYWETGDCGGVPEYLCRYAKETARLLEK
;
A
#
# COMPACT_ATOMS: atom_id res chain seq x y z
N MET A 1 8.06 -20.43 -17.92
CA MET A 1 8.03 -19.21 -17.09
C MET A 1 8.96 -18.20 -17.77
N GLU A 2 8.44 -17.38 -18.69
CA GLU A 2 9.20 -16.23 -19.15
C GLU A 2 9.46 -15.37 -17.92
N LEU A 3 10.72 -15.27 -17.55
CA LEU A 3 11.20 -14.30 -16.57
C LEU A 3 10.60 -12.94 -16.98
N GLU A 4 9.61 -12.45 -16.23
CA GLU A 4 9.17 -11.06 -16.34
C GLU A 4 10.43 -10.22 -16.44
N LYS A 5 10.64 -9.59 -17.60
CA LYS A 5 11.80 -8.71 -17.80
C LYS A 5 11.77 -7.71 -16.67
N THR A 6 12.65 -7.89 -15.69
CA THR A 6 12.70 -7.03 -14.51
C THR A 6 12.88 -5.60 -14.99
N THR A 7 11.92 -4.74 -14.72
CA THR A 7 12.01 -3.32 -15.12
C THR A 7 13.30 -2.71 -14.55
N PRO A 8 13.87 -1.69 -15.20
CA PRO A 8 15.05 -0.98 -14.68
C PRO A 8 14.87 -0.55 -13.23
N GLU A 9 13.66 -0.11 -12.86
CA GLU A 9 13.30 0.27 -11.51
C GLU A 9 13.40 -0.91 -10.52
N ARG A 10 12.81 -2.07 -10.85
CA ARG A 10 12.93 -3.27 -9.99
C ARG A 10 14.38 -3.68 -9.79
N ARG A 11 15.22 -3.58 -10.82
CA ARG A 11 16.66 -3.85 -10.72
C ARG A 11 17.38 -2.87 -9.81
N LEU A 12 17.04 -1.57 -9.91
CA LEU A 12 17.59 -0.52 -9.06
C LEU A 12 17.24 -0.78 -7.59
N LEU A 13 15.95 -1.01 -7.29
CA LEU A 13 15.49 -1.29 -5.93
C LEU A 13 16.11 -2.58 -5.37
N ALA A 14 16.25 -3.63 -6.17
CA ALA A 14 16.90 -4.86 -5.74
C ALA A 14 18.38 -4.63 -5.37
N ARG A 15 19.11 -3.85 -6.17
CA ARG A 15 20.51 -3.48 -5.88
C ARG A 15 20.59 -2.59 -4.62
N ALA A 16 19.69 -1.62 -4.48
CA ALA A 16 19.61 -0.78 -3.30
C ALA A 16 19.35 -1.61 -2.03
N ALA A 17 18.42 -2.57 -2.11
CA ALA A 17 18.10 -3.47 -1.00
C ALA A 17 19.29 -4.38 -0.61
N GLN A 18 20.06 -4.88 -1.58
CA GLN A 18 21.30 -5.65 -1.31
C GLN A 18 22.34 -4.80 -0.56
N LYS A 19 22.43 -3.50 -0.87
CA LYS A 19 23.38 -2.58 -0.26
C LYS A 19 22.80 -1.84 0.95
N ARG A 20 21.56 -2.12 1.33
CA ARG A 20 20.80 -1.43 2.39
C ARG A 20 20.85 0.10 2.25
N ARG A 21 20.70 0.59 1.03
CA ARG A 21 20.60 2.02 0.74
C ARG A 21 19.14 2.43 0.57
N PRO A 22 18.70 3.52 1.20
CA PRO A 22 17.33 3.99 1.04
C PRO A 22 17.14 4.48 -0.39
N ALA A 23 16.09 4.00 -1.06
CA ALA A 23 15.79 4.38 -2.44
C ALA A 23 14.32 4.79 -2.64
N SER A 24 13.44 4.35 -1.72
CA SER A 24 12.00 4.63 -1.80
C SER A 24 11.43 4.94 -0.43
N GLY A 25 10.68 6.04 -0.33
CA GLY A 25 10.01 6.48 0.90
C GLY A 25 8.52 6.66 0.72
N THR A 26 7.75 6.37 1.77
CA THR A 26 6.33 6.72 1.90
C THR A 26 6.22 7.81 2.96
N LEU A 27 5.63 8.95 2.61
CA LEU A 27 5.39 10.06 3.52
C LEU A 27 3.89 10.18 3.80
N GLU A 28 3.48 9.87 5.03
CA GLU A 28 2.11 10.08 5.50
C GLU A 28 2.00 11.51 6.05
N LEU A 29 1.56 12.45 5.21
CA LEU A 29 1.61 13.88 5.51
C LEU A 29 0.63 14.31 6.60
N SER A 30 -0.51 13.62 6.70
CA SER A 30 -1.60 13.97 7.62
C SER A 30 -2.49 12.76 7.87
N PRO A 31 -3.04 12.58 9.09
CA PRO A 31 -4.06 11.57 9.36
C PRO A 31 -5.49 12.06 9.04
N LEU A 32 -5.65 13.33 8.68
CA LEU A 32 -6.97 13.90 8.36
C LEU A 32 -7.48 13.36 7.02
N CYS A 33 -8.77 13.07 6.96
CA CYS A 33 -9.43 12.60 5.74
C CYS A 33 -10.88 13.10 5.70
N ASN A 34 -11.37 13.39 4.51
CA ASN A 34 -12.77 13.75 4.27
C ASN A 34 -13.70 12.53 4.11
N LEU A 35 -13.16 11.31 4.07
CA LEU A 35 -13.91 10.06 4.17
C LEU A 35 -13.75 9.46 5.57
N ASN A 36 -14.69 8.57 5.95
CA ASN A 36 -14.65 7.85 7.23
C ASN A 36 -14.77 6.34 7.05
N CYS A 37 -13.94 5.77 6.17
CA CYS A 37 -14.00 4.35 5.80
C CYS A 37 -13.84 3.44 7.03
N ASP A 38 -14.65 2.37 7.11
CA ASP A 38 -14.66 1.44 8.24
C ASP A 38 -13.32 0.73 8.45
N MET A 39 -12.63 0.38 7.34
CA MET A 39 -11.34 -0.31 7.40
C MET A 39 -10.15 0.65 7.61
N CYS A 40 -10.37 1.96 7.68
CA CYS A 40 -9.27 2.91 7.77
C CYS A 40 -8.57 2.82 9.13
N TYR A 41 -7.25 2.66 9.10
CA TYR A 41 -6.40 2.56 10.28
C TYR A 41 -5.68 3.87 10.64
N VAL A 42 -5.74 4.89 9.76
CA VAL A 42 -4.95 6.13 9.93
C VAL A 42 -5.78 7.37 10.22
N ARG A 43 -7.05 7.40 9.81
CA ARG A 43 -7.88 8.60 9.92
C ARG A 43 -8.10 9.03 11.36
N LEU A 44 -7.82 10.32 11.62
CA LEU A 44 -8.18 11.03 12.85
C LEU A 44 -9.13 12.20 12.54
N THR A 45 -9.92 12.57 13.53
CA THR A 45 -10.61 13.88 13.56
C THR A 45 -9.61 14.99 13.93
N PRO A 46 -9.92 16.27 13.67
CA PRO A 46 -9.07 17.38 14.11
C PRO A 46 -8.81 17.41 15.62
N ALA A 47 -9.81 17.04 16.43
CA ALA A 47 -9.67 16.99 17.89
C ALA A 47 -8.72 15.87 18.34
N GLU A 48 -8.84 14.68 17.74
CA GLU A 48 -7.94 13.55 18.01
C GLU A 48 -6.51 13.85 17.57
N LEU A 49 -6.33 14.52 16.41
CA LEU A 49 -5.01 14.96 15.95
C LEU A 49 -4.41 15.94 16.96
N ALA A 50 -5.15 16.96 17.38
CA ALA A 50 -4.68 17.95 18.35
C ALA A 50 -4.27 17.32 19.69
N ALA A 51 -4.97 16.27 20.13
CA ALA A 51 -4.62 15.51 21.33
C ALA A 51 -3.34 14.66 21.18
N LYS A 52 -2.97 14.25 19.94
CA LYS A 52 -1.80 13.42 19.66
C LYS A 52 -0.57 14.20 19.17
N GLY A 53 -0.72 15.49 18.87
CA GLY A 53 0.35 16.35 18.40
C GLY A 53 -0.09 17.35 17.33
N ARG A 54 0.85 17.75 16.47
CA ARG A 54 0.62 18.66 15.35
C ARG A 54 1.11 18.05 14.04
N LEU A 55 0.61 18.54 12.94
CA LEU A 55 1.20 18.23 11.63
C LEU A 55 2.59 18.87 11.51
N ARG A 56 3.47 18.19 10.80
CA ARG A 56 4.76 18.79 10.36
C ARG A 56 4.46 19.81 9.27
N THR A 57 5.20 20.92 9.27
CA THR A 57 5.07 21.95 8.24
C THR A 57 5.71 21.50 6.92
N ALA A 58 5.39 22.21 5.82
CA ALA A 58 6.01 21.93 4.53
C ALA A 58 7.54 22.13 4.59
N GLU A 59 8.01 23.12 5.34
CA GLU A 59 9.42 23.42 5.54
C GLU A 59 10.13 22.30 6.32
N GLU A 60 9.52 21.74 7.36
CA GLU A 60 10.05 20.57 8.07
C GLU A 60 10.20 19.38 7.11
N TRP A 61 9.15 19.07 6.32
CA TRP A 61 9.22 18.01 5.30
C TRP A 61 10.31 18.28 4.25
N LEU A 62 10.49 19.52 3.81
CA LEU A 62 11.51 19.89 2.83
C LEU A 62 12.93 19.75 3.40
N SER A 63 13.16 20.16 4.65
CA SER A 63 14.44 19.96 5.32
C SER A 63 14.79 18.46 5.45
N LEU A 64 13.78 17.61 5.73
CA LEU A 64 13.98 16.16 5.72
C LEU A 64 14.24 15.64 4.30
N ALA A 65 13.57 16.20 3.29
CA ALA A 65 13.76 15.81 1.89
C ALA A 65 15.17 16.12 1.37
N GLU A 66 15.79 17.22 1.80
CA GLU A 66 17.20 17.52 1.49
C GLU A 66 18.14 16.41 2.00
N GLN A 67 17.88 15.90 3.20
CA GLN A 67 18.64 14.78 3.75
C GLN A 67 18.37 13.47 2.99
N MET A 68 17.11 13.23 2.57
CA MET A 68 16.75 12.08 1.74
C MET A 68 17.43 12.11 0.36
N GLU A 69 17.51 13.29 -0.27
CA GLU A 69 18.20 13.49 -1.55
C GLU A 69 19.68 13.14 -1.42
N HIS A 70 20.37 13.67 -0.42
CA HIS A 70 21.78 13.36 -0.13
C HIS A 70 22.00 11.86 0.14
N ALA A 71 21.05 11.20 0.78
CA ALA A 71 21.10 9.74 1.02
C ALA A 71 20.82 8.90 -0.22
N GLY A 72 20.38 9.52 -1.33
CA GLY A 72 20.12 8.86 -2.59
C GLY A 72 18.70 8.29 -2.74
N VAL A 73 17.73 8.76 -1.93
CA VAL A 73 16.31 8.44 -2.12
C VAL A 73 15.83 9.01 -3.45
N LEU A 74 15.15 8.20 -4.24
CA LEU A 74 14.69 8.59 -5.57
C LEU A 74 13.16 8.63 -5.68
N PHE A 75 12.47 7.66 -5.05
CA PHE A 75 11.03 7.51 -5.17
C PHE A 75 10.34 7.92 -3.87
N LEU A 76 9.34 8.81 -3.98
CA LEU A 76 8.50 9.17 -2.85
C LEU A 76 7.02 8.94 -3.17
N LEU A 77 6.33 8.28 -2.25
CA LEU A 77 4.88 8.15 -2.23
C LEU A 77 4.32 9.13 -1.19
N LEU A 78 3.50 10.08 -1.64
CA LEU A 78 2.78 11.00 -0.76
C LEU A 78 1.41 10.42 -0.44
N THR A 79 1.10 10.29 0.83
CA THR A 79 -0.13 9.65 1.33
C THR A 79 -0.51 10.22 2.70
N GLY A 80 -1.38 9.54 3.41
CA GLY A 80 -1.87 9.86 4.74
C GLY A 80 -3.31 9.38 4.91
N GLY A 81 -4.17 10.18 5.53
CA GLY A 81 -5.61 10.05 5.42
C GLY A 81 -6.04 10.46 4.01
N GLU A 82 -6.12 11.78 3.75
CA GLU A 82 -6.21 12.33 2.40
C GLU A 82 -5.12 13.39 2.22
N PRO A 83 -4.07 13.11 1.42
CA PRO A 83 -2.93 14.01 1.32
C PRO A 83 -3.29 15.38 0.71
N LEU A 84 -4.33 15.46 -0.14
CA LEU A 84 -4.74 16.74 -0.74
C LEU A 84 -5.38 17.70 0.28
N LEU A 85 -5.70 17.23 1.48
CA LEU A 85 -6.10 18.08 2.61
C LEU A 85 -4.90 18.66 3.38
N TYR A 86 -3.68 18.18 3.10
CA TYR A 86 -2.51 18.65 3.83
C TYR A 86 -2.23 20.13 3.47
N PRO A 87 -2.17 21.05 4.46
CA PRO A 87 -1.86 22.45 4.20
C PRO A 87 -0.48 22.59 3.54
N GLY A 88 -0.42 23.28 2.39
CA GLY A 88 0.83 23.45 1.66
C GLY A 88 1.22 22.25 0.76
N PHE A 89 0.33 21.29 0.51
CA PHE A 89 0.61 20.13 -0.37
C PHE A 89 1.22 20.54 -1.71
N ARG A 90 0.65 21.53 -2.39
CA ARG A 90 1.14 21.98 -3.71
C ARG A 90 2.55 22.55 -3.62
N GLN A 91 2.83 23.36 -2.60
CA GLN A 91 4.17 23.92 -2.37
C GLN A 91 5.19 22.81 -2.12
N LEU A 92 4.88 21.89 -1.20
CA LEU A 92 5.72 20.73 -0.90
C LEU A 92 5.97 19.89 -2.15
N TYR A 93 4.91 19.52 -2.86
CA TYR A 93 4.97 18.71 -4.07
C TYR A 93 5.90 19.31 -5.13
N VAL A 94 5.73 20.60 -5.47
CA VAL A 94 6.54 21.28 -6.48
C VAL A 94 8.03 21.32 -6.05
N ARG A 95 8.31 21.59 -4.77
CA ARG A 95 9.67 21.61 -4.26
C ARG A 95 10.32 20.24 -4.32
N LEU A 96 9.63 19.18 -3.89
CA LEU A 96 10.10 17.79 -4.02
C LEU A 96 10.39 17.41 -5.49
N LYS A 97 9.54 17.81 -6.43
CA LYS A 97 9.79 17.60 -7.87
C LYS A 97 11.07 18.31 -8.34
N ARG A 98 11.30 19.55 -7.90
CA ARG A 98 12.51 20.32 -8.26
C ARG A 98 13.79 19.72 -7.68
N MET A 99 13.70 19.02 -6.55
CA MET A 99 14.81 18.25 -5.96
C MET A 99 15.08 16.94 -6.71
N GLY A 100 14.30 16.60 -7.74
CA GLY A 100 14.51 15.41 -8.57
C GLY A 100 13.78 14.16 -8.11
N PHE A 101 12.95 14.21 -7.07
CA PHE A 101 12.18 13.05 -6.64
C PHE A 101 11.12 12.63 -7.68
N ILE A 102 10.99 11.32 -7.85
CA ILE A 102 9.94 10.69 -8.65
C ILE A 102 8.73 10.46 -7.72
N LEU A 103 7.70 11.31 -7.87
CA LEU A 103 6.56 11.35 -6.95
C LEU A 103 5.40 10.50 -7.44
N SER A 104 4.81 9.73 -6.52
CA SER A 104 3.49 9.12 -6.65
C SER A 104 2.57 9.65 -5.55
N VAL A 105 1.27 9.63 -5.78
CA VAL A 105 0.27 10.11 -4.82
C VAL A 105 -0.77 9.03 -4.60
N ASN A 106 -1.08 8.72 -3.32
CA ASN A 106 -2.24 7.93 -2.94
C ASN A 106 -3.34 8.88 -2.45
N THR A 107 -4.49 8.89 -3.10
CA THR A 107 -5.64 9.73 -2.74
C THR A 107 -6.94 8.94 -2.87
N ASN A 108 -7.98 9.37 -2.16
CA ASN A 108 -9.32 8.84 -2.39
C ASN A 108 -10.00 9.44 -3.66
N GLY A 109 -9.37 10.42 -4.28
CA GLY A 109 -9.79 11.02 -5.55
C GLY A 109 -10.97 11.99 -5.44
N THR A 110 -11.64 12.08 -4.31
CA THR A 110 -12.87 12.90 -4.16
C THR A 110 -12.63 14.41 -4.21
N LEU A 111 -11.41 14.85 -3.98
CA LEU A 111 -11.02 16.27 -4.02
C LEU A 111 -10.46 16.71 -5.37
N ILE A 112 -10.31 15.79 -6.31
CA ILE A 112 -9.80 16.10 -7.65
C ILE A 112 -10.90 16.81 -8.45
N ASP A 113 -10.72 18.10 -8.62
CA ASP A 113 -11.46 18.97 -9.53
C ASP A 113 -10.59 19.40 -10.72
N GLU A 114 -11.06 20.34 -11.53
CA GLU A 114 -10.34 20.87 -12.69
C GLU A 114 -8.98 21.46 -12.28
N ASP A 115 -8.96 22.26 -11.21
CA ASP A 115 -7.76 22.94 -10.71
C ASP A 115 -6.70 21.94 -10.22
N TRP A 116 -7.09 20.87 -9.51
CA TRP A 116 -6.19 19.79 -9.12
C TRP A 116 -5.70 18.99 -10.34
N ALA A 117 -6.58 18.73 -11.30
CA ALA A 117 -6.20 17.98 -12.49
C ALA A 117 -5.23 18.77 -13.36
N ASP A 118 -5.42 20.09 -13.51
CA ASP A 118 -4.51 21.00 -14.22
C ASP A 118 -3.16 21.14 -13.50
N PHE A 119 -3.19 21.19 -12.16
CA PHE A 119 -1.97 21.15 -11.37
C PHE A 119 -1.15 19.88 -11.65
N PHE A 120 -1.78 18.70 -11.61
CA PHE A 120 -1.07 17.45 -11.92
C PHE A 120 -0.70 17.32 -13.39
N ALA A 121 -1.42 17.95 -14.33
CA ALA A 121 -1.02 18.01 -15.73
C ALA A 121 0.29 18.77 -15.92
N THR A 122 0.45 19.89 -15.20
CA THR A 122 1.67 20.72 -15.22
C THR A 122 2.82 20.07 -14.44
N GLN A 123 2.50 19.45 -13.32
CA GLN A 123 3.47 18.85 -12.38
C GLN A 123 3.34 17.32 -12.35
N LYS A 124 3.42 16.66 -13.51
CA LYS A 124 3.08 15.24 -13.68
C LYS A 124 3.70 14.34 -12.60
N PRO A 125 2.87 13.61 -11.82
CA PRO A 125 3.34 12.52 -10.98
C PRO A 125 3.78 11.33 -11.83
N ARG A 126 4.51 10.40 -11.23
CA ARG A 126 4.73 9.08 -11.84
C ARG A 126 3.41 8.34 -12.03
N CYS A 127 2.58 8.35 -11.01
CA CYS A 127 1.19 7.88 -11.06
C CYS A 127 0.39 8.47 -9.90
N VAL A 128 -0.93 8.47 -10.05
CA VAL A 128 -1.89 8.73 -8.98
C VAL A 128 -2.65 7.43 -8.71
N ASN A 129 -2.49 6.90 -7.50
CA ASN A 129 -3.24 5.73 -7.04
C ASN A 129 -4.54 6.21 -6.39
N ILE A 130 -5.67 5.76 -6.90
CA ILE A 130 -6.99 6.12 -6.38
C ILE A 130 -7.69 4.84 -5.90
N THR A 131 -8.16 4.85 -4.64
CA THR A 131 -8.94 3.72 -4.13
C THR A 131 -10.40 3.89 -4.51
N LEU A 132 -10.94 2.90 -5.24
CA LEU A 132 -12.37 2.79 -5.54
C LEU A 132 -12.99 1.81 -4.53
N TYR A 133 -13.81 2.34 -3.63
CA TYR A 133 -14.34 1.61 -2.47
C TYR A 133 -15.61 0.82 -2.78
N GLY A 134 -16.23 1.03 -3.93
CA GLY A 134 -17.44 0.36 -4.37
C GLY A 134 -17.81 0.79 -5.78
N ALA A 135 -18.87 0.21 -6.32
CA ALA A 135 -19.32 0.42 -7.68
C ALA A 135 -20.44 1.49 -7.82
N ASP A 136 -20.92 2.03 -6.69
CA ASP A 136 -22.02 2.99 -6.66
C ASP A 136 -22.03 3.84 -5.37
N ARG A 137 -22.99 4.77 -5.29
CA ARG A 137 -23.20 5.66 -4.12
C ARG A 137 -23.54 4.87 -2.85
N SER A 138 -24.32 3.80 -2.98
CA SER A 138 -24.76 2.99 -1.84
C SER A 138 -23.58 2.24 -1.19
N ALA A 139 -22.63 1.75 -1.99
CA ALA A 139 -21.40 1.14 -1.49
C ALA A 139 -20.53 2.16 -0.73
N TYR A 140 -20.40 3.38 -1.27
CA TYR A 140 -19.67 4.46 -0.60
C TYR A 140 -20.33 4.93 0.68
N GLU A 141 -21.68 4.99 0.72
CA GLU A 141 -22.42 5.30 1.95
C GLU A 141 -22.17 4.22 3.02
N ARG A 142 -22.31 2.93 2.67
CA ARG A 142 -22.11 1.81 3.61
C ARG A 142 -20.68 1.67 4.14
N LEU A 143 -19.68 1.96 3.31
CA LEU A 143 -18.27 1.68 3.63
C LEU A 143 -17.48 2.93 4.03
N CYS A 144 -17.74 4.06 3.38
CA CYS A 144 -16.98 5.29 3.55
C CYS A 144 -17.76 6.39 4.26
N HIS A 145 -19.07 6.16 4.53
CA HIS A 145 -19.99 7.14 5.10
C HIS A 145 -20.06 8.46 4.31
N ALA A 146 -20.00 8.34 2.97
CA ALA A 146 -19.99 9.44 2.02
C ALA A 146 -20.73 9.06 0.73
N PRO A 147 -22.07 9.24 0.65
CA PRO A 147 -22.85 8.79 -0.49
C PRO A 147 -22.49 9.48 -1.82
N ASP A 148 -21.99 10.72 -1.78
CA ASP A 148 -21.50 11.47 -2.94
C ASP A 148 -20.05 11.07 -3.35
N GLY A 149 -19.38 10.28 -2.51
CA GLY A 149 -17.98 9.92 -2.68
C GLY A 149 -17.71 9.18 -3.98
N PHE A 150 -18.63 8.31 -4.42
CA PHE A 150 -18.49 7.58 -5.68
C PHE A 150 -18.40 8.52 -6.88
N ASP A 151 -19.37 9.44 -7.03
CA ASP A 151 -19.40 10.33 -8.19
C ASP A 151 -18.19 11.26 -8.21
N ARG A 152 -17.77 11.75 -7.03
CA ARG A 152 -16.59 12.61 -6.90
C ARG A 152 -15.32 11.85 -7.25
N THR A 153 -15.15 10.62 -6.79
CA THR A 153 -14.01 9.76 -7.16
C THR A 153 -13.99 9.51 -8.67
N MET A 154 -15.15 9.15 -9.26
CA MET A 154 -15.25 8.90 -10.69
C MET A 154 -14.96 10.15 -11.53
N ARG A 155 -15.43 11.33 -11.06
CA ARG A 155 -15.06 12.60 -11.68
C ARG A 155 -13.55 12.82 -11.64
N GLY A 156 -12.92 12.63 -10.48
CA GLY A 156 -11.47 12.79 -10.30
C GLY A 156 -10.66 11.86 -11.21
N ILE A 157 -11.05 10.60 -11.33
CA ILE A 157 -10.41 9.64 -12.24
C ILE A 157 -10.49 10.13 -13.68
N ARG A 158 -11.67 10.54 -14.16
CA ARG A 158 -11.86 11.04 -15.54
C ARG A 158 -11.00 12.26 -15.81
N LEU A 159 -11.07 13.27 -14.94
CA LEU A 159 -10.31 14.52 -15.10
C LEU A 159 -8.80 14.30 -15.20
N LEU A 160 -8.26 13.40 -14.40
CA LEU A 160 -6.84 13.04 -14.46
C LEU A 160 -6.50 12.28 -15.76
N ARG A 161 -7.36 11.32 -16.15
CA ARG A 161 -7.13 10.53 -17.37
C ARG A 161 -7.20 11.40 -18.65
N GLU A 162 -8.16 12.32 -18.72
CA GLU A 162 -8.28 13.29 -19.81
C GLU A 162 -7.03 14.15 -19.97
N ARG A 163 -6.30 14.41 -18.88
CA ARG A 163 -5.02 15.15 -18.88
C ARG A 163 -3.78 14.26 -19.05
N GLY A 164 -3.97 12.98 -19.37
CA GLY A 164 -2.87 12.05 -19.63
C GLY A 164 -2.05 11.70 -18.38
N ILE A 165 -2.68 11.72 -17.20
CA ILE A 165 -2.06 11.27 -15.95
C ILE A 165 -2.21 9.76 -15.86
N ASP A 166 -1.13 9.04 -15.44
CA ASP A 166 -1.20 7.62 -15.11
C ASP A 166 -2.00 7.43 -13.82
N VAL A 167 -3.25 7.00 -13.97
CA VAL A 167 -4.14 6.66 -12.84
C VAL A 167 -4.15 5.15 -12.65
N ARG A 168 -3.94 4.72 -11.41
CA ARG A 168 -4.08 3.33 -11.00
C ARG A 168 -5.19 3.21 -9.98
N VAL A 169 -6.12 2.32 -10.23
CA VAL A 169 -7.24 2.06 -9.33
C VAL A 169 -6.87 0.95 -8.36
N GLY A 170 -7.04 1.20 -7.07
CA GLY A 170 -6.95 0.20 -6.02
C GLY A 170 -8.35 -0.18 -5.52
N ALA A 171 -8.60 -1.44 -5.23
CA ALA A 171 -9.81 -1.91 -4.56
C ALA A 171 -9.43 -2.69 -3.30
N SER A 172 -9.62 -2.05 -2.14
CA SER A 172 -9.52 -2.75 -0.84
C SER A 172 -10.85 -3.46 -0.58
N VAL A 173 -10.83 -4.80 -0.62
CA VAL A 173 -12.05 -5.60 -0.57
C VAL A 173 -12.39 -6.01 0.86
N THR A 174 -13.63 -5.74 1.24
CA THR A 174 -14.23 -6.08 2.53
C THR A 174 -15.53 -6.85 2.31
N ARG A 175 -16.15 -7.35 3.37
CA ARG A 175 -17.50 -7.94 3.29
C ARG A 175 -18.56 -6.99 2.73
N LYS A 176 -18.35 -5.66 2.89
CA LYS A 176 -19.32 -4.63 2.48
C LYS A 176 -19.29 -4.31 0.98
N ASN A 177 -18.18 -4.59 0.29
CA ASN A 177 -18.00 -4.29 -1.14
C ASN A 177 -17.52 -5.48 -1.98
N ARG A 178 -17.49 -6.70 -1.40
CA ARG A 178 -17.07 -7.90 -2.13
C ARG A 178 -17.87 -8.12 -3.43
N ALA A 179 -19.17 -7.89 -3.38
CA ALA A 179 -20.05 -8.06 -4.54
C ALA A 179 -19.73 -7.08 -5.69
N ASP A 180 -19.09 -5.96 -5.37
CA ASP A 180 -18.82 -4.88 -6.32
C ASP A 180 -17.53 -5.11 -7.14
N VAL A 181 -16.68 -6.08 -6.76
CA VAL A 181 -15.34 -6.28 -7.36
C VAL A 181 -15.41 -6.44 -8.88
N GLY A 182 -16.41 -7.15 -9.39
CA GLY A 182 -16.62 -7.31 -10.83
C GLY A 182 -16.88 -5.99 -11.52
N ARG A 183 -17.80 -5.18 -10.98
CA ARG A 183 -18.15 -3.88 -11.56
C ARG A 183 -17.02 -2.86 -11.40
N ILE A 184 -16.26 -2.91 -10.29
CA ILE A 184 -15.04 -2.10 -10.10
C ILE A 184 -14.03 -2.41 -11.21
N ALA A 185 -13.87 -3.69 -11.58
CA ALA A 185 -12.94 -4.07 -12.65
C ALA A 185 -13.40 -3.54 -14.02
N GLU A 186 -14.69 -3.58 -14.31
CA GLU A 186 -15.26 -2.99 -15.52
C GLU A 186 -15.03 -1.47 -15.55
N ILE A 187 -15.33 -0.77 -14.46
CA ILE A 187 -15.11 0.68 -14.33
C ILE A 187 -13.65 1.04 -14.55
N ALA A 188 -12.71 0.31 -13.95
CA ALA A 188 -11.29 0.55 -14.15
C ALA A 188 -10.88 0.37 -15.63
N CYS A 189 -11.40 -0.67 -16.29
CA CYS A 189 -11.21 -0.91 -17.72
C CYS A 189 -11.81 0.21 -18.58
N GLU A 190 -13.04 0.63 -18.32
CA GLU A 190 -13.73 1.74 -19.01
C GLU A 190 -12.94 3.04 -18.90
N CYS A 191 -12.30 3.28 -17.74
CA CYS A 191 -11.43 4.43 -17.50
C CYS A 191 -10.01 4.26 -18.08
N GLY A 192 -9.66 3.10 -18.66
CA GLY A 192 -8.31 2.78 -19.12
C GLY A 192 -7.28 2.79 -17.99
N ALA A 193 -7.67 2.50 -16.77
CA ALA A 193 -6.81 2.48 -15.59
C ALA A 193 -6.45 1.04 -15.19
N ALA A 194 -5.19 0.82 -14.80
CA ALA A 194 -4.79 -0.45 -14.20
C ALA A 194 -5.49 -0.64 -12.86
N LEU A 195 -5.99 -1.86 -12.60
CA LEU A 195 -6.65 -2.22 -11.34
C LEU A 195 -5.75 -3.11 -10.49
N ASN A 196 -5.65 -2.79 -9.20
CA ASN A 196 -5.11 -3.67 -8.18
C ASN A 196 -6.20 -4.02 -7.17
N VAL A 197 -6.55 -5.31 -7.08
CA VAL A 197 -7.52 -5.82 -6.10
C VAL A 197 -6.77 -6.39 -4.91
N ASP A 198 -7.00 -5.84 -3.73
CA ASP A 198 -6.45 -6.32 -2.47
C ASP A 198 -7.56 -6.91 -1.59
N PRO A 199 -7.72 -8.24 -1.57
CA PRO A 199 -8.67 -8.93 -0.73
C PRO A 199 -8.14 -9.18 0.69
N TYR A 200 -6.84 -8.98 0.92
CA TYR A 200 -6.23 -9.14 2.22
C TYR A 200 -6.14 -7.82 2.96
N MET A 201 -7.01 -7.61 3.90
CA MET A 201 -6.96 -6.46 4.78
C MET A 201 -6.13 -6.80 6.02
N THR A 202 -5.00 -6.11 6.18
CA THR A 202 -4.20 -6.21 7.40
C THR A 202 -5.00 -5.62 8.56
N PRO A 203 -5.08 -6.34 9.69
CA PRO A 203 -5.85 -5.89 10.84
C PRO A 203 -5.14 -4.80 11.65
N ALA A 204 -4.53 -3.86 10.99
CA ALA A 204 -3.77 -2.81 11.63
C ALA A 204 -4.67 -1.90 12.45
N VAL A 205 -4.30 -1.75 13.70
CA VAL A 205 -4.87 -0.80 14.64
C VAL A 205 -3.76 0.19 14.97
N ARG A 206 -3.74 1.34 14.28
CA ARG A 206 -2.71 2.36 14.47
C ARG A 206 -3.29 3.60 15.14
N GLU A 207 -3.74 4.53 14.34
CA GLU A 207 -4.36 5.75 14.84
C GLU A 207 -5.77 5.47 15.35
N ARG A 208 -6.47 4.54 14.73
CA ARG A 208 -7.83 4.10 15.10
C ARG A 208 -7.78 2.71 15.73
N THR A 209 -8.59 2.52 16.77
CA THR A 209 -8.72 1.26 17.52
C THR A 209 -10.00 0.52 17.13
N LYS A 210 -10.16 0.16 15.86
CA LYS A 210 -11.30 -0.66 15.40
C LYS A 210 -10.93 -2.13 15.40
N PRO A 211 -11.72 -3.02 16.01
CA PRO A 211 -11.53 -4.45 15.92
C PRO A 211 -11.80 -4.96 14.50
N PHE A 212 -11.33 -6.17 14.19
CA PHE A 212 -11.48 -6.78 12.87
C PHE A 212 -12.91 -6.88 12.35
N GLU A 213 -13.83 -7.20 13.23
CA GLU A 213 -15.25 -7.35 12.91
C GLU A 213 -15.83 -6.01 12.42
N GLU A 214 -15.46 -4.90 13.07
CA GLU A 214 -15.89 -3.57 12.66
C GLU A 214 -15.26 -3.12 11.34
N GLN A 215 -14.04 -3.60 11.05
CA GLN A 215 -13.37 -3.33 9.78
C GLN A 215 -13.97 -4.10 8.60
N ALA A 216 -14.92 -5.00 8.85
CA ALA A 216 -15.58 -5.83 7.83
C ALA A 216 -14.62 -6.70 7.01
N ARG A 217 -13.56 -7.22 7.62
CA ARG A 217 -12.58 -8.10 7.00
C ARG A 217 -13.24 -9.35 6.42
N LEU A 218 -12.81 -9.78 5.24
CA LEU A 218 -13.22 -11.05 4.64
C LEU A 218 -12.73 -12.24 5.48
N ALA A 219 -13.47 -13.35 5.46
CA ALA A 219 -12.90 -14.62 5.89
C ALA A 219 -11.74 -15.02 4.95
N PRO A 220 -10.75 -15.79 5.43
CA PRO A 220 -9.59 -16.15 4.61
C PRO A 220 -9.97 -16.88 3.31
N GLU A 221 -10.97 -17.72 3.35
CA GLU A 221 -11.48 -18.45 2.19
C GLU A 221 -12.16 -17.51 1.18
N GLU A 222 -12.90 -16.53 1.67
CA GLU A 222 -13.51 -15.50 0.81
C GLU A 222 -12.46 -14.62 0.15
N ALA A 223 -11.42 -14.23 0.89
CA ALA A 223 -10.31 -13.47 0.35
C ALA A 223 -9.56 -14.26 -0.74
N ALA A 224 -9.37 -15.56 -0.55
CA ALA A 224 -8.79 -16.46 -1.55
C ALA A 224 -9.64 -16.53 -2.83
N CYS A 225 -10.97 -16.66 -2.68
CA CYS A 225 -11.90 -16.63 -3.83
C CYS A 225 -11.76 -15.32 -4.62
N VAL A 226 -11.83 -14.16 -3.95
CA VAL A 226 -11.67 -12.85 -4.59
C VAL A 226 -10.33 -12.75 -5.32
N ARG A 227 -9.25 -13.24 -4.71
CA ARG A 227 -7.90 -13.23 -5.33
C ARG A 227 -7.87 -14.02 -6.62
N VAL A 228 -8.36 -15.26 -6.60
CA VAL A 228 -8.32 -16.16 -7.76
C VAL A 228 -9.26 -15.66 -8.88
N GLU A 229 -10.46 -15.19 -8.52
CA GLU A 229 -11.41 -14.62 -9.49
C GLU A 229 -10.84 -13.33 -10.14
N SER A 230 -10.20 -12.46 -9.36
CA SER A 230 -9.57 -11.25 -9.89
C SER A 230 -8.44 -11.60 -10.84
N MET A 231 -7.60 -12.57 -10.49
CA MET A 231 -6.51 -13.04 -11.35
C MET A 231 -7.03 -13.63 -12.66
N ARG A 232 -8.12 -14.41 -12.60
CA ARG A 232 -8.77 -14.98 -13.78
C ARG A 232 -9.32 -13.91 -14.72
N ARG A 233 -9.96 -12.87 -14.16
CA ARG A 233 -10.46 -11.72 -14.96
C ARG A 233 -9.34 -10.92 -15.60
N GLU A 234 -8.26 -10.63 -14.86
CA GLU A 234 -7.12 -9.86 -15.34
C GLU A 234 -6.38 -10.56 -16.48
N LEU A 235 -6.14 -11.87 -16.35
CA LEU A 235 -5.35 -12.66 -17.30
C LEU A 235 -6.17 -13.23 -18.46
N GLY A 236 -7.47 -13.39 -18.28
CA GLY A 236 -8.30 -14.23 -19.14
C GLY A 236 -8.03 -15.73 -18.95
N GLU A 237 -8.98 -16.59 -19.32
CA GLU A 237 -8.98 -18.02 -18.96
C GLU A 237 -7.70 -18.76 -19.39
N ALA A 238 -7.24 -18.55 -20.62
CA ALA A 238 -6.07 -19.28 -21.12
C ALA A 238 -4.77 -18.95 -20.38
N ARG A 239 -4.50 -17.65 -20.14
CA ARG A 239 -3.31 -17.21 -19.39
C ARG A 239 -3.45 -17.52 -17.90
N PHE A 240 -4.66 -17.44 -17.36
CA PHE A 240 -4.95 -17.83 -15.98
C PHE A 240 -4.54 -19.28 -15.73
N ARG A 241 -4.97 -20.22 -16.59
CA ARG A 241 -4.60 -21.65 -16.45
C ARG A 241 -3.10 -21.87 -16.48
N LEU A 242 -2.41 -21.26 -17.42
CA LEU A 242 -0.94 -21.35 -17.48
C LEU A 242 -0.27 -20.84 -16.20
N CYS A 243 -0.73 -19.71 -15.67
CA CYS A 243 -0.22 -19.15 -14.42
C CYS A 243 -0.57 -20.04 -13.22
N ALA A 244 -1.80 -20.55 -13.15
CA ALA A 244 -2.23 -21.44 -12.08
C ALA A 244 -1.39 -22.73 -12.04
N ASP A 245 -1.21 -23.39 -13.20
CA ASP A 245 -0.36 -24.58 -13.31
C ASP A 245 1.08 -24.30 -12.87
N ALA A 246 1.68 -23.19 -13.30
CA ALA A 246 3.02 -22.80 -12.91
C ALA A 246 3.15 -22.59 -11.40
N ILE A 247 2.16 -21.94 -10.77
CA ILE A 247 2.11 -21.73 -9.33
C ILE A 247 1.97 -23.05 -8.59
N VAL A 248 1.04 -23.92 -9.02
CA VAL A 248 0.83 -25.25 -8.43
C VAL A 248 2.11 -26.09 -8.52
N GLN A 249 2.80 -26.07 -9.66
CA GLN A 249 4.06 -26.76 -9.81
C GLN A 249 5.16 -26.18 -8.89
N ALA A 250 5.26 -24.87 -8.76
CA ALA A 250 6.23 -24.23 -7.86
C ALA A 250 5.96 -24.61 -6.38
N VAL A 251 4.71 -24.72 -5.98
CA VAL A 251 4.30 -25.22 -4.66
C VAL A 251 4.72 -26.67 -4.46
N LYS A 252 4.45 -27.56 -5.44
CA LYS A 252 4.79 -28.98 -5.38
C LYS A 252 6.31 -29.24 -5.35
N GLN A 253 7.09 -28.39 -6.02
CA GLN A 253 8.56 -28.52 -6.11
C GLN A 253 9.29 -27.82 -4.95
N ASP A 254 8.59 -27.14 -4.06
CA ASP A 254 9.17 -26.41 -2.91
C ASP A 254 10.38 -25.53 -3.29
N MET A 255 10.26 -24.80 -4.40
CA MET A 255 11.38 -24.10 -5.06
C MET A 255 11.84 -22.81 -4.38
N LEU A 256 11.16 -22.33 -3.33
CA LEU A 256 11.55 -21.08 -2.69
C LEU A 256 12.72 -21.26 -1.72
N PRO A 257 13.64 -20.29 -1.66
CA PRO A 257 14.70 -20.29 -0.65
C PRO A 257 14.13 -20.36 0.77
N LYS A 258 14.64 -21.27 1.58
CA LYS A 258 14.27 -21.42 2.99
C LYS A 258 15.07 -20.42 3.80
N SER A 259 14.52 -19.25 4.04
CA SER A 259 15.11 -18.20 4.88
C SER A 259 14.08 -17.66 5.85
N GLU A 260 14.51 -17.45 7.06
CA GLU A 260 13.73 -16.76 8.12
C GLU A 260 13.82 -15.24 7.99
N ASP A 261 14.63 -14.71 7.09
CA ASP A 261 14.76 -13.27 6.87
C ASP A 261 13.53 -12.70 6.19
N MET A 262 13.25 -11.43 6.47
CA MET A 262 12.25 -10.66 5.71
C MET A 262 12.67 -10.57 4.24
N SER A 263 11.79 -10.98 3.33
CA SER A 263 12.04 -10.97 1.88
C SER A 263 11.66 -9.67 1.18
N CYS A 264 10.90 -8.77 1.85
CA CYS A 264 10.43 -7.53 1.27
C CYS A 264 11.50 -6.41 1.30
N LEU A 265 11.17 -5.25 0.74
CA LEU A 265 12.06 -4.08 0.65
C LEU A 265 12.08 -3.22 1.92
N ALA A 266 11.14 -3.46 2.86
CA ALA A 266 10.96 -2.69 4.09
C ALA A 266 12.23 -2.70 4.95
N GLY A 267 12.77 -1.52 5.29
CA GLY A 267 14.02 -1.37 6.03
C GLY A 267 15.29 -1.82 5.30
N ARG A 268 15.15 -2.32 4.04
CA ARG A 268 16.29 -2.72 3.21
C ARG A 268 16.60 -1.68 2.14
N CYS A 269 15.60 -1.09 1.52
CA CYS A 269 15.73 0.08 0.64
C CYS A 269 14.46 0.94 0.63
N SER A 270 13.43 0.55 1.35
CA SER A 270 12.21 1.36 1.51
C SER A 270 11.93 1.63 2.98
N PHE A 271 11.25 2.74 3.24
CA PHE A 271 10.84 3.20 4.56
C PHE A 271 9.50 3.93 4.49
N ALA A 272 8.90 4.17 5.65
CA ALA A 272 7.76 5.06 5.80
C ALA A 272 8.05 6.07 6.91
N VAL A 273 7.62 7.33 6.72
CA VAL A 273 7.59 8.34 7.78
C VAL A 273 6.14 8.75 7.98
N ASN A 274 5.65 8.57 9.21
CA ASN A 274 4.29 8.95 9.53
C ASN A 274 4.17 10.46 9.80
N TRP A 275 2.96 10.95 9.93
CA TRP A 275 2.65 12.37 10.17
C TRP A 275 3.27 12.96 11.45
N GLN A 276 3.61 12.12 12.43
CA GLN A 276 4.31 12.51 13.66
C GLN A 276 5.83 12.59 13.47
N GLY A 277 6.36 12.07 12.36
CA GLY A 277 7.80 12.03 12.08
C GLY A 277 8.48 10.74 12.55
N GLN A 278 7.73 9.67 12.80
CA GLN A 278 8.33 8.38 13.10
C GLN A 278 8.70 7.67 11.79
N MET A 279 10.00 7.47 11.56
CA MET A 279 10.49 6.61 10.48
C MET A 279 10.32 5.15 10.90
N ARG A 280 9.76 4.33 9.98
CA ARG A 280 9.48 2.90 10.18
C ARG A 280 9.90 2.12 8.93
N PRO A 281 10.04 0.78 9.00
CA PRO A 281 10.34 -0.03 7.82
C PRO A 281 9.27 0.09 6.73
N CYS A 282 8.00 0.12 7.11
CA CYS A 282 6.84 0.32 6.23
C CYS A 282 5.65 0.89 7.01
N VAL A 283 4.57 1.21 6.31
CA VAL A 283 3.33 1.75 6.92
C VAL A 283 2.67 0.80 7.92
N MET A 284 2.92 -0.51 7.82
CA MET A 284 2.28 -1.55 8.63
C MET A 284 3.14 -2.03 9.79
N LEU A 285 4.46 -1.96 9.71
CA LEU A 285 5.38 -2.41 10.76
C LEU A 285 5.81 -1.23 11.62
N GLU A 286 5.35 -1.19 12.87
CA GLU A 286 5.58 -0.05 13.76
C GLU A 286 6.99 -0.03 14.36
N GLN A 287 7.61 -1.18 14.51
CA GLN A 287 8.96 -1.29 15.05
C GLN A 287 9.86 -2.07 14.07
N PRO A 288 11.13 -1.71 14.00
CA PRO A 288 11.82 -0.59 14.66
C PRO A 288 11.33 0.78 14.18
N SER A 289 11.39 1.81 15.03
CA SER A 289 11.02 3.19 14.64
C SER A 289 11.94 4.22 15.29
N GLU A 290 12.12 5.37 14.60
CA GLU A 290 12.96 6.48 15.04
C GLU A 290 12.30 7.83 14.73
N PRO A 291 12.41 8.83 15.62
CA PRO A 291 11.91 10.19 15.41
C PRO A 291 12.81 10.94 14.43
N VAL A 292 12.59 10.79 13.14
CA VAL A 292 13.51 11.25 12.07
C VAL A 292 13.80 12.75 12.08
N PHE A 293 12.88 13.57 12.56
CA PHE A 293 13.09 15.02 12.66
C PHE A 293 14.01 15.41 13.83
N ASP A 294 14.19 14.53 14.79
CA ASP A 294 15.04 14.80 15.97
C ASP A 294 16.46 14.26 15.76
N VAL A 295 16.59 13.05 15.19
CA VAL A 295 17.90 12.39 15.01
C VAL A 295 18.49 12.57 13.61
N GLY A 296 17.72 13.05 12.64
CA GLY A 296 18.09 13.17 11.25
C GLY A 296 17.91 11.88 10.45
N PHE A 297 17.87 12.03 9.10
CA PHE A 297 17.51 10.92 8.20
C PHE A 297 18.50 9.76 8.24
N GLU A 298 19.80 10.06 8.23
CA GLU A 298 20.83 9.01 8.14
C GLU A 298 20.84 8.12 9.39
N GLU A 299 20.73 8.72 10.58
CA GLU A 299 20.68 7.97 11.85
C GLU A 299 19.40 7.15 11.94
N ALA A 300 18.25 7.77 11.66
CA ALA A 300 16.97 7.08 11.66
C ALA A 300 16.97 5.88 10.68
N TRP A 301 17.49 6.08 9.47
CA TRP A 301 17.63 5.00 8.49
C TRP A 301 18.54 3.87 9.00
N ARG A 302 19.68 4.22 9.58
CA ARG A 302 20.64 3.25 10.12
C ARG A 302 20.01 2.38 11.19
N THR A 303 19.31 3.00 12.14
CA THR A 303 18.63 2.29 13.24
C THR A 303 17.50 1.40 12.71
N VAL A 304 16.63 1.94 11.86
CA VAL A 304 15.51 1.19 11.28
C VAL A 304 16.03 0.01 10.43
N SER A 305 17.03 0.24 9.59
CA SER A 305 17.59 -0.80 8.73
C SER A 305 18.28 -1.93 9.51
N ARG A 306 19.05 -1.58 10.56
CA ARG A 306 19.66 -2.58 11.47
C ARG A 306 18.60 -3.35 12.26
N GLY A 307 17.58 -2.66 12.76
CA GLY A 307 16.50 -3.31 13.50
C GLY A 307 15.76 -4.36 12.68
N VAL A 308 15.57 -4.08 11.37
CA VAL A 308 14.96 -5.06 10.45
C VAL A 308 15.84 -6.30 10.26
N GLU A 309 17.18 -6.18 10.35
CA GLU A 309 18.08 -7.33 10.27
C GLU A 309 17.86 -8.36 11.38
N ALA A 310 17.35 -7.92 12.52
CA ALA A 310 17.06 -8.81 13.65
C ALA A 310 15.70 -9.50 13.54
N ILE A 311 14.81 -9.03 12.66
CA ILE A 311 13.48 -9.60 12.51
C ILE A 311 13.56 -10.93 11.76
N ARG A 312 12.96 -11.97 12.35
CA ARG A 312 12.82 -13.29 11.74
C ARG A 312 11.35 -13.65 11.58
N ILE A 313 11.00 -14.26 10.45
CA ILE A 313 9.71 -14.93 10.29
C ILE A 313 9.77 -16.31 10.94
N SER A 314 8.60 -16.89 11.22
CA SER A 314 8.53 -18.25 11.80
C SER A 314 9.30 -19.26 10.95
N PRO A 315 10.10 -20.17 11.55
CA PRO A 315 10.72 -21.31 10.84
C PRO A 315 9.68 -22.16 10.10
N LYS A 316 8.45 -22.28 10.64
CA LYS A 316 7.33 -22.96 9.95
C LYS A 316 6.94 -22.24 8.67
N CYS A 317 6.93 -20.90 8.67
CA CYS A 317 6.65 -20.10 7.48
C CYS A 317 7.81 -20.13 6.48
N ALA A 318 9.05 -20.11 6.98
CA ALA A 318 10.26 -20.17 6.16
C ALA A 318 10.37 -21.47 5.35
N SER A 319 9.89 -22.59 5.93
CA SER A 319 9.90 -23.93 5.29
C SER A 319 8.57 -24.34 4.66
N CYS A 320 7.57 -23.45 4.61
CA CYS A 320 6.24 -23.80 4.12
C CYS A 320 6.18 -23.86 2.59
N ALA A 321 5.74 -24.97 2.03
CA ALA A 321 5.55 -25.14 0.59
C ALA A 321 4.51 -24.16 -0.01
N LEU A 322 3.51 -23.70 0.79
CA LEU A 322 2.51 -22.72 0.36
C LEU A 322 3.01 -21.27 0.36
N ARG A 323 4.28 -21.03 0.68
CA ARG A 323 4.86 -19.68 0.72
C ARG A 323 4.69 -18.88 -0.60
N PRO A 324 4.70 -19.47 -1.80
CA PRO A 324 4.41 -18.74 -3.04
C PRO A 324 3.01 -18.13 -3.10
N LEU A 325 2.06 -18.68 -2.37
CA LEU A 325 0.66 -18.24 -2.30
C LEU A 325 0.39 -17.36 -1.10
N CYS A 326 1.22 -17.49 -0.06
CA CYS A 326 1.10 -16.76 1.18
C CYS A 326 1.91 -15.46 1.10
N HIS A 327 1.29 -14.34 1.37
CA HIS A 327 1.98 -13.07 1.56
C HIS A 327 2.64 -13.01 2.95
N THR A 328 3.51 -14.00 3.26
CA THR A 328 4.20 -14.06 4.55
C THR A 328 4.92 -12.74 4.83
N CYS A 329 4.44 -12.02 5.84
CA CYS A 329 4.88 -10.68 6.19
C CYS A 329 5.05 -10.59 7.70
N ALA A 330 6.21 -10.09 8.16
CA ALA A 330 6.47 -9.89 9.58
C ALA A 330 5.46 -8.93 10.23
N ALA A 331 5.02 -7.88 9.52
CA ALA A 331 3.98 -6.99 10.00
C ALA A 331 2.63 -7.71 10.16
N SER A 332 2.23 -8.53 9.18
CA SER A 332 1.01 -9.33 9.29
C SER A 332 1.09 -10.35 10.42
N ALA A 333 2.24 -11.01 10.59
CA ALA A 333 2.46 -11.92 11.70
C ALA A 333 2.31 -11.17 13.04
N TYR A 334 2.96 -10.02 13.18
CA TYR A 334 2.86 -9.20 14.39
C TYR A 334 1.40 -8.81 14.72
N TRP A 335 0.65 -8.32 13.72
CA TRP A 335 -0.74 -7.91 13.93
C TRP A 335 -1.70 -9.06 14.27
N GLU A 336 -1.43 -10.26 13.76
CA GLU A 336 -2.26 -11.43 14.00
C GLU A 336 -1.90 -12.18 15.31
N THR A 337 -0.63 -12.10 15.73
CA THR A 337 -0.11 -12.96 16.82
C THR A 337 0.62 -12.21 17.93
N GLY A 338 0.90 -10.92 17.75
CA GLY A 338 1.75 -10.13 18.67
C GLY A 338 3.25 -10.33 18.49
N ASP A 339 3.68 -11.18 17.52
CA ASP A 339 5.08 -11.50 17.27
C ASP A 339 5.37 -11.53 15.75
N CYS A 340 6.45 -10.88 15.31
CA CYS A 340 6.91 -10.93 13.92
C CYS A 340 7.28 -12.34 13.46
N GLY A 341 7.71 -13.22 14.38
CA GLY A 341 7.99 -14.64 14.18
C GLY A 341 6.78 -15.55 14.38
N GLY A 342 5.61 -14.99 14.63
CA GLY A 342 4.38 -15.75 14.78
C GLY A 342 3.89 -16.38 13.48
N VAL A 343 2.97 -17.34 13.57
CA VAL A 343 2.32 -17.98 12.44
C VAL A 343 0.90 -17.44 12.29
N PRO A 344 0.63 -16.55 11.32
CA PRO A 344 -0.70 -15.98 11.15
C PRO A 344 -1.66 -17.02 10.54
N GLU A 345 -2.56 -17.57 11.36
CA GLU A 345 -3.50 -18.62 10.94
C GLU A 345 -4.39 -18.18 9.78
N TYR A 346 -4.81 -16.92 9.78
CA TYR A 346 -5.57 -16.36 8.68
C TYR A 346 -4.86 -16.56 7.33
N LEU A 347 -3.56 -16.21 7.25
CA LEU A 347 -2.78 -16.36 6.03
C LEU A 347 -2.55 -17.83 5.66
N CYS A 348 -2.45 -18.72 6.65
CA CYS A 348 -2.35 -20.16 6.39
C CYS A 348 -3.63 -20.70 5.74
N ARG A 349 -4.81 -20.31 6.23
CA ARG A 349 -6.10 -20.70 5.65
C ARG A 349 -6.30 -20.10 4.26
N TYR A 350 -5.96 -18.80 4.11
CA TYR A 350 -5.98 -18.11 2.82
C TYR A 350 -5.12 -18.83 1.77
N ALA A 351 -3.87 -19.18 2.10
CA ALA A 351 -2.95 -19.87 1.18
C ALA A 351 -3.42 -21.28 0.82
N LYS A 352 -3.94 -22.04 1.79
CA LYS A 352 -4.52 -23.38 1.55
C LYS A 352 -5.71 -23.32 0.59
N GLU A 353 -6.62 -22.39 0.83
CA GLU A 353 -7.79 -22.23 -0.05
C GLU A 353 -7.39 -21.71 -1.44
N THR A 354 -6.43 -20.80 -1.52
CA THR A 354 -5.90 -20.34 -2.81
C THR A 354 -5.32 -21.51 -3.60
N ALA A 355 -4.51 -22.39 -2.99
CA ALA A 355 -3.96 -23.58 -3.62
C ALA A 355 -5.11 -24.48 -4.18
N ARG A 356 -6.10 -24.76 -3.34
CA ARG A 356 -7.27 -25.60 -3.72
C ARG A 356 -8.05 -25.02 -4.91
N LEU A 357 -8.17 -23.69 -4.98
CA LEU A 357 -8.88 -23.01 -6.07
C LEU A 357 -8.08 -22.97 -7.38
N LEU A 358 -6.75 -22.94 -7.31
CA LEU A 358 -5.88 -22.96 -8.49
C LEU A 358 -5.75 -24.36 -9.11
N GLU A 359 -6.05 -25.43 -8.36
CA GLU A 359 -6.07 -26.83 -8.87
C GLU A 359 -7.36 -27.21 -9.59
N LYS A 360 -8.39 -26.33 -9.56
CA LYS A 360 -9.68 -26.50 -10.25
C LYS A 360 -9.71 -25.83 -11.61
#